data_1980caa3c0fa3b1aed0cec61a965957c
#
_entry.id   1980caa3c0fa3b1aed0cec61a965957c
#
_cell.length_a   1.000
_cell.length_b   1.000
_cell.length_c   1.000
_cell.angle_alpha   90.00
_cell.angle_beta   90.00
_cell.angle_gamma   90.00
#
_symmetry.space_group_name_H-M   'P 1'
#
loop_
_entity.id
_entity.type
_entity.pdbx_description
1 polymer ?
#
loop_
_entity_poly.entity_id
_entity_poly.type
_entity_poly.pdbx_seq_one_letter_code
_entity_poly.pdbx_strand_id
1 'polypeptide(L)' 'AMLVQLASSYESTIYVQSDNKKVNAKSIMGMMTLDLPVGEQVIVTAEGFDEEKAVKDIERYLSNN' A
#
# COMPACT_ATOMS: atom_id res chain seq x y z
N ALA A 1 8.26 -8.38 2.95
CA ALA A 1 6.86 -8.59 2.76
C ALA A 1 6.47 -8.44 1.30
N MET A 2 5.47 -9.20 0.90
CA MET A 2 5.00 -9.22 -0.48
C MET A 2 4.47 -7.86 -0.93
N LEU A 3 3.77 -7.17 -0.04
CA LEU A 3 3.23 -5.86 -0.39
C LEU A 3 4.34 -4.85 -0.70
N VAL A 4 5.42 -4.88 0.06
CA VAL A 4 6.55 -3.99 -0.19
C VAL A 4 7.16 -4.30 -1.56
N GLN A 5 7.30 -5.57 -1.89
CA GLN A 5 7.85 -5.95 -3.19
C GLN A 5 6.94 -5.51 -4.33
N LEU A 6 5.64 -5.67 -4.17
CA LEU A 6 4.69 -5.22 -5.18
C LEU A 6 4.76 -3.71 -5.34
N ALA A 7 4.71 -2.96 -4.24
CA ALA A 7 4.76 -1.51 -4.29
C ALA A 7 6.06 -1.01 -4.92
N SER A 8 7.16 -1.71 -4.68
CA SER A 8 8.47 -1.31 -5.20
C SER A 8 8.59 -1.50 -6.70
N SER A 9 7.68 -2.25 -7.31
CA SER A 9 7.69 -2.45 -8.76
C SER A 9 7.16 -1.25 -9.53
N TYR A 10 6.56 -0.27 -8.84
CA TYR A 10 6.04 0.95 -9.45
C TYR A 10 6.96 2.13 -9.18
N GLU A 11 6.91 3.11 -10.08
CA GLU A 11 7.68 4.33 -9.91
C GLU A 11 6.99 5.32 -8.98
N SER A 12 5.67 5.22 -8.86
CA SER A 12 4.90 6.12 -8.01
C SER A 12 5.26 6.00 -6.54
N THR A 13 5.11 7.09 -5.82
CA THR A 13 5.15 7.07 -4.37
C THR A 13 3.80 6.53 -3.90
N ILE A 14 3.81 5.51 -3.06
CA ILE A 14 2.60 4.81 -2.67
C ILE A 14 2.48 4.83 -1.16
N TYR A 15 1.30 5.21 -0.68
CA TYR A 15 1.00 5.23 0.75
C TYR A 15 -0.21 4.35 1.05
N VAL A 16 -0.14 3.66 2.17
CA VAL A 16 -1.27 2.90 2.70
C VAL A 16 -1.62 3.49 4.05
N GLN A 17 -2.89 3.83 4.20
CA GLN A 17 -3.37 4.46 5.42
C GLN A 17 -4.44 3.61 6.08
N SER A 18 -4.28 3.37 7.38
CA SER A 18 -5.27 2.69 8.20
C SER A 18 -5.43 3.50 9.48
N ASP A 19 -6.68 3.83 9.82
CA ASP A 19 -6.98 4.71 10.95
C ASP A 19 -6.20 6.01 10.83
N ASN A 20 -5.32 6.29 11.77
CA ASN A 20 -4.52 7.51 11.79
C ASN A 20 -3.11 7.30 11.28
N LYS A 21 -2.79 6.11 10.82
CA LYS A 21 -1.44 5.81 10.36
C LYS A 21 -1.36 5.80 8.85
N LYS A 22 -0.44 6.56 8.33
CA LYS A 22 -0.15 6.61 6.90
C LYS A 22 1.31 6.26 6.71
N VAL A 23 1.58 5.19 5.99
CA VAL A 23 2.95 4.71 5.81
C VAL A 23 3.26 4.55 4.33
N ASN A 24 4.54 4.68 4.01
CA ASN A 24 5.03 4.45 2.66
C ASN A 24 5.05 2.94 2.40
N ALA A 25 4.33 2.51 1.37
CA ALA A 25 4.21 1.09 1.08
C ALA A 25 5.52 0.46 0.62
N LYS A 26 6.49 1.27 0.21
CA LYS A 26 7.81 0.76 -0.19
C LYS A 26 8.77 0.64 0.97
N SER A 27 8.35 1.04 2.16
CA SER A 27 9.18 0.99 3.35
C SER A 27 8.86 -0.26 4.17
N ILE A 28 9.82 -1.14 4.33
CA ILE A 28 9.64 -2.34 5.13
C ILE A 28 9.35 -1.96 6.58
N MET A 29 10.08 -0.99 7.10
CA MET A 29 9.87 -0.58 8.50
C MET A 29 8.50 0.03 8.70
N GLY A 30 8.05 0.87 7.77
CA GLY A 30 6.73 1.46 7.85
C GLY A 30 5.63 0.41 7.81
N MET A 31 5.77 -0.57 6.92
CA MET A 31 4.76 -1.62 6.81
C MET A 31 4.74 -2.54 8.01
N MET A 32 5.86 -2.70 8.70
CA MET A 32 5.90 -3.50 9.91
C MET A 32 5.12 -2.85 11.06
N THR A 33 5.02 -1.53 11.07
CA THR A 33 4.26 -0.82 12.09
C THR A 33 2.80 -0.67 11.74
N LEU A 34 2.43 -0.96 10.50
CA LEU A 34 1.04 -0.86 10.05
C LEU A 34 0.36 -2.19 10.27
N ASP A 35 -0.50 -2.24 11.27
CA ASP A 35 -1.28 -3.43 11.56
C ASP A 35 -2.57 -3.36 10.77
N LEU A 36 -2.78 -4.32 9.86
CA LEU A 36 -3.95 -4.36 9.00
C LEU A 36 -4.87 -5.51 9.42
N PRO A 37 -5.73 -5.28 10.40
CA PRO A 37 -6.68 -6.31 10.82
C PRO A 37 -7.63 -6.67 9.68
N VAL A 38 -8.05 -7.92 9.67
CA VAL A 38 -8.99 -8.39 8.65
C VAL A 38 -10.29 -7.59 8.75
N GLY A 39 -10.74 -7.11 7.60
CA GLY A 39 -12.01 -6.38 7.54
C GLY A 39 -11.90 -4.89 7.75
N GLU A 40 -10.73 -4.38 8.08
CA GLU A 40 -10.57 -2.95 8.25
C GLU A 40 -10.33 -2.27 6.91
N GLN A 41 -10.92 -1.09 6.76
CA GLN A 41 -10.72 -0.31 5.55
C GLN A 41 -9.36 0.34 5.54
N VAL A 42 -8.71 0.28 4.39
CA VAL A 42 -7.47 0.99 4.18
C VAL A 42 -7.62 1.88 2.96
N ILE A 43 -6.88 2.97 2.98
CA ILE A 43 -6.85 3.92 1.86
C ILE A 43 -5.50 3.81 1.20
N VAL A 44 -5.50 3.54 -0.10
CA VAL A 44 -4.27 3.46 -0.88
C VAL A 44 -4.19 4.71 -1.75
N THR A 45 -3.10 5.43 -1.63
CA THR A 45 -2.85 6.59 -2.47
C THR A 45 -1.52 6.42 -3.18
N ALA A 46 -1.45 6.89 -4.41
CA ALA A 46 -0.23 6.85 -5.19
C ALA A 46 -0.10 8.14 -5.98
N GLU A 47 1.14 8.56 -6.17
CA GLU A 47 1.43 9.78 -6.89
C GLU A 47 2.64 9.54 -7.78
N GLY A 48 2.45 9.65 -9.09
CA GLY A 48 3.52 9.45 -10.05
C GLY A 48 3.00 8.98 -11.38
N PHE A 49 3.93 8.60 -12.24
CA PHE A 49 3.66 8.21 -13.61
C PHE A 49 2.65 7.07 -13.73
N ASP A 50 2.79 6.06 -12.90
CA ASP A 50 1.96 4.86 -12.96
C ASP A 50 0.99 4.75 -11.79
N GLU A 51 0.54 5.89 -11.28
CA GLU A 51 -0.26 5.93 -10.05
C GLU A 51 -1.57 5.15 -10.16
N GLU A 52 -2.24 5.23 -11.30
CA GLU A 52 -3.52 4.54 -11.44
C GLU A 52 -3.36 3.03 -11.38
N LYS A 53 -2.36 2.52 -12.08
CA LYS A 53 -2.09 1.09 -12.07
C LYS A 53 -1.62 0.64 -10.69
N ALA A 54 -0.81 1.45 -10.04
CA ALA A 54 -0.30 1.12 -8.71
C ALA A 54 -1.44 0.99 -7.70
N VAL A 55 -2.34 1.97 -7.66
CA VAL A 55 -3.46 1.93 -6.73
C VAL A 55 -4.34 0.71 -7.01
N LYS A 56 -4.65 0.48 -8.27
CA LYS A 56 -5.53 -0.61 -8.67
C LYS A 56 -4.95 -1.96 -8.28
N ASP A 57 -3.68 -2.17 -8.56
CA ASP A 57 -3.03 -3.45 -8.29
C ASP A 57 -2.89 -3.70 -6.79
N ILE A 58 -2.56 -2.66 -6.03
CA ILE A 58 -2.40 -2.81 -4.59
C ILE A 58 -3.74 -3.03 -3.92
N GLU A 59 -4.78 -2.33 -4.35
CA GLU A 59 -6.11 -2.57 -3.81
C GLU A 59 -6.57 -3.99 -4.07
N ARG A 60 -6.28 -4.50 -5.26
CA ARG A 60 -6.62 -5.87 -5.60
C ARG A 60 -5.85 -6.85 -4.71
N TYR A 61 -4.59 -6.59 -4.49
CA TYR A 61 -3.77 -7.45 -3.63
C TYR A 61 -4.35 -7.51 -2.21
N LEU A 62 -4.72 -6.35 -1.67
CA LEU A 62 -5.24 -6.28 -0.31
C LEU A 62 -6.61 -6.91 -0.17
N SER A 63 -7.43 -6.85 -1.23
CA SER A 63 -8.79 -7.38 -1.16
C SER A 63 -8.86 -8.87 -1.43
N ASN A 64 -7.81 -9.48 -1.94
CA ASN A 64 -7.79 -10.91 -2.27
C ASN A 64 -7.21 -11.78 -1.16
N ASN A 65 -7.10 -11.26 0.02
CA ASN A 65 -6.62 -12.06 1.15
C ASN A 65 -7.77 -12.78 1.84
#